data_b44ca099cb552cd186ed0761779b66ad
#
_entry.id   b44ca099cb552cd186ed0761779b66ad
#
_cell.length_a   1.000
_cell.length_b   1.000
_cell.length_c   1.000
_cell.angle_alpha   90.00
_cell.angle_beta   90.00
_cell.angle_gamma   90.00
#
_symmetry.space_group_name_H-M   'P 1'
#
loop_
_entity.id
_entity.type
_entity.pdbx_description
1 polymer ?
#
loop_
_entity_poly.entity_id
_entity_poly.type
_entity_poly.pdbx_seq_one_letter_code
_entity_poly.pdbx_strand_id
1 'polypeptide(L)'
;PKPSSAASDVYKRQIQNDEVFSFSTDALLLGYLTEVRKNDKVMDLCSGNGVIPLLLAAKSTQPIEGIEIQEQLVSMARRSFKLNDLNDRLTMHHMDLKDVYQTFQPAQYTLVTCNPPYFKMNQNHQHQKEAHKIARHEIMCNLKDCIEAARHLLKEGGRFIMVHRAERLMDVLTELRHGKIEPKALTLVYSKHDKPAQTIVVEGRKGGNQGLDIRNPLYIYNEDGSYSDEMKGVYYG
;
A
#
# COMPACT_ATOMS: atom_id res chain seq x y z
N PRO A 1 -8.69 21.21 6.97
CA PRO A 1 -7.61 21.94 7.60
C PRO A 1 -6.28 21.54 6.97
N LYS A 2 -5.47 22.55 6.56
CA LYS A 2 -4.15 22.31 6.00
C LYS A 2 -3.22 21.79 7.10
N PRO A 3 -2.42 20.73 6.88
CA PRO A 3 -1.47 20.25 7.87
C PRO A 3 -0.34 21.26 8.14
N SER A 4 0.13 21.30 9.37
CA SER A 4 1.23 22.17 9.78
C SER A 4 2.61 21.51 9.55
N SER A 5 3.65 22.31 9.67
CA SER A 5 4.85 22.35 8.89
C SER A 5 6.02 21.39 9.15
N ALA A 6 6.02 20.37 9.95
CA ALA A 6 7.26 19.60 10.22
C ALA A 6 7.28 18.16 9.65
N ALA A 7 6.23 17.38 9.82
CA ALA A 7 6.14 16.05 9.19
C ALA A 7 5.68 16.12 7.74
N SER A 8 5.17 17.26 7.37
CA SER A 8 4.61 17.56 6.04
C SER A 8 5.68 17.78 4.96
N ASP A 9 6.98 17.80 5.25
CA ASP A 9 7.97 18.15 4.23
C ASP A 9 8.11 17.10 3.13
N VAL A 10 7.89 15.82 3.43
CA VAL A 10 7.82 14.74 2.43
C VAL A 10 6.50 14.81 1.64
N TYR A 11 5.38 15.16 2.29
CA TYR A 11 4.07 15.27 1.65
C TYR A 11 3.86 16.58 0.88
N LYS A 12 4.53 17.66 1.29
CA LYS A 12 4.36 18.99 0.69
C LYS A 12 4.73 19.05 -0.78
N ARG A 13 5.53 18.13 -1.27
CA ARG A 13 6.04 18.11 -2.64
C ARG A 13 5.49 16.96 -3.47
N GLN A 14 4.40 16.33 -3.03
CA GLN A 14 3.75 15.30 -3.84
C GLN A 14 2.81 15.94 -4.87
N ILE A 15 2.95 15.53 -6.13
CA ILE A 15 2.06 15.94 -7.20
C ILE A 15 0.76 15.14 -7.07
N GLN A 16 -0.34 15.87 -6.93
CA GLN A 16 -1.70 15.35 -6.90
C GLN A 16 -2.52 15.98 -8.01
N ASN A 17 -3.49 15.26 -8.51
CA ASN A 17 -4.49 15.74 -9.44
C ASN A 17 -5.86 15.26 -8.95
N ASP A 18 -6.71 16.19 -8.55
CA ASP A 18 -8.05 15.92 -8.01
C ASP A 18 -8.96 15.20 -9.01
N GLU A 19 -8.67 15.32 -10.31
CA GLU A 19 -9.43 14.64 -11.38
C GLU A 19 -9.00 13.20 -11.61
N VAL A 20 -7.77 12.82 -11.20
CA VAL A 20 -7.17 11.51 -11.53
C VAL A 20 -6.93 10.68 -10.29
N PHE A 21 -6.31 11.24 -9.25
CA PHE A 21 -5.96 10.51 -8.02
C PHE A 21 -5.52 11.46 -6.89
N SER A 22 -6.23 11.38 -5.77
CA SER A 22 -5.75 11.86 -4.47
C SER A 22 -5.29 10.65 -3.65
N PHE A 23 -4.17 10.75 -2.91
CA PHE A 23 -3.73 9.63 -2.08
C PHE A 23 -4.79 9.31 -1.02
N SER A 24 -5.02 8.02 -0.79
CA SER A 24 -6.00 7.55 0.18
C SER A 24 -5.38 7.49 1.59
N THR A 25 -6.24 7.61 2.60
CA THR A 25 -5.85 7.33 3.99
C THR A 25 -5.20 5.95 4.14
N ASP A 26 -5.63 4.97 3.32
CA ASP A 26 -5.07 3.62 3.31
C ASP A 26 -3.58 3.61 2.94
N ALA A 27 -3.17 4.42 1.96
CA ALA A 27 -1.76 4.52 1.59
C ALA A 27 -0.90 5.15 2.70
N LEU A 28 -1.44 6.14 3.41
CA LEU A 28 -0.78 6.74 4.58
C LEU A 28 -0.63 5.72 5.72
N LEU A 29 -1.71 5.00 6.03
CA LEU A 29 -1.71 3.94 7.05
C LEU A 29 -0.69 2.85 6.71
N LEU A 30 -0.66 2.39 5.46
CA LEU A 30 0.31 1.38 5.02
C LEU A 30 1.74 1.90 5.18
N GLY A 31 2.03 3.10 4.69
CA GLY A 31 3.35 3.72 4.82
C GLY A 31 3.77 3.92 6.28
N TYR A 32 2.84 4.37 7.14
CA TYR A 32 3.09 4.60 8.57
C TYR A 32 3.35 3.30 9.33
N LEU A 33 2.47 2.30 9.17
CA LEU A 33 2.54 1.02 9.88
C LEU A 33 3.64 0.09 9.34
N THR A 34 4.18 0.36 8.15
CA THR A 34 5.30 -0.40 7.60
C THR A 34 6.60 -0.06 8.32
N GLU A 35 7.15 -1.03 9.02
CA GLU A 35 8.50 -0.95 9.56
C GLU A 35 9.52 -1.24 8.46
N VAL A 36 10.46 -0.34 8.22
CA VAL A 36 11.57 -0.53 7.27
C VAL A 36 12.86 -0.75 8.05
N ARG A 37 13.53 -1.87 7.80
CA ARG A 37 14.79 -2.22 8.43
C ARG A 37 15.97 -1.66 7.63
N LYS A 38 17.09 -1.46 8.28
CA LYS A 38 18.29 -0.83 7.70
C LYS A 38 18.73 -1.38 6.34
N ASN A 39 18.55 -2.69 6.13
CA ASN A 39 19.01 -3.38 4.92
C ASN A 39 17.85 -3.87 4.05
N ASP A 40 16.64 -3.36 4.24
CA ASP A 40 15.52 -3.76 3.43
C ASP A 40 15.67 -3.25 1.99
N LYS A 41 15.59 -4.16 1.03
CA LYS A 41 15.33 -3.84 -0.36
C LYS A 41 13.82 -3.90 -0.58
N VAL A 42 13.23 -2.78 -0.97
CA VAL A 42 11.78 -2.57 -0.94
C VAL A 42 11.21 -2.48 -2.35
N MET A 43 10.09 -3.18 -2.58
CA MET A 43 9.22 -3.01 -3.75
C MET A 43 7.80 -2.66 -3.30
N ASP A 44 7.21 -1.64 -3.90
CA ASP A 44 5.81 -1.26 -3.71
C ASP A 44 4.98 -1.64 -4.94
N LEU A 45 3.97 -2.48 -4.76
CA LEU A 45 3.08 -2.94 -5.82
C LEU A 45 1.83 -2.06 -5.88
N CYS A 46 1.31 -1.82 -7.08
CA CYS A 46 0.19 -0.90 -7.33
C CYS A 46 0.46 0.49 -6.73
N SER A 47 1.65 1.01 -7.01
CA SER A 47 2.26 2.13 -6.29
C SER A 47 1.56 3.47 -6.54
N GLY A 48 0.65 3.54 -7.52
CA GLY A 48 -0.07 4.75 -7.86
C GLY A 48 0.86 5.92 -8.18
N ASN A 49 0.60 7.08 -7.57
CA ASN A 49 1.44 8.28 -7.71
C ASN A 49 2.68 8.29 -6.81
N GLY A 50 3.09 7.13 -6.25
CA GLY A 50 4.34 6.95 -5.52
C GLY A 50 4.34 7.45 -4.07
N VAL A 51 3.18 7.59 -3.43
CA VAL A 51 3.09 8.08 -2.04
C VAL A 51 3.76 7.11 -1.05
N ILE A 52 3.53 5.80 -1.20
CA ILE A 52 4.13 4.80 -0.30
C ILE A 52 5.66 4.79 -0.42
N PRO A 53 6.28 4.71 -1.62
CA PRO A 53 7.72 4.90 -1.77
C PRO A 53 8.27 6.17 -1.11
N LEU A 54 7.59 7.32 -1.23
CA LEU A 54 8.01 8.57 -0.57
C LEU A 54 8.00 8.45 0.95
N LEU A 55 6.94 7.85 1.53
CA LEU A 55 6.83 7.62 2.97
C LEU A 55 7.93 6.70 3.50
N LEU A 56 8.17 5.60 2.78
CA LEU A 56 9.19 4.62 3.17
C LEU A 56 10.61 5.18 3.00
N ALA A 57 10.82 6.10 2.06
CA ALA A 57 12.11 6.79 1.88
C ALA A 57 12.50 7.66 3.07
N ALA A 58 11.52 8.17 3.84
CA ALA A 58 11.80 8.86 5.10
C ALA A 58 12.33 7.92 6.20
N LYS A 59 12.03 6.63 6.10
CA LYS A 59 12.42 5.59 7.08
C LYS A 59 13.64 4.76 6.65
N SER A 60 14.15 4.96 5.45
CA SER A 60 15.23 4.17 4.88
C SER A 60 16.16 5.01 4.04
N THR A 61 17.44 4.65 4.00
CA THR A 61 18.42 5.19 3.05
C THR A 61 18.64 4.31 1.84
N GLN A 62 18.01 3.11 1.80
CA GLN A 62 18.15 2.15 0.73
C GLN A 62 17.25 2.52 -0.46
N PRO A 63 17.58 2.05 -1.68
CA PRO A 63 16.71 2.20 -2.84
C PRO A 63 15.34 1.54 -2.62
N ILE A 64 14.29 2.21 -3.12
CA ILE A 64 12.91 1.72 -3.09
C ILE A 64 12.38 1.77 -4.51
N GLU A 65 11.74 0.70 -4.94
CA GLU A 65 11.17 0.57 -6.26
C GLU A 65 9.65 0.45 -6.18
N GLY A 66 8.93 0.94 -7.16
CA GLY A 66 7.48 0.81 -7.28
C GLY A 66 7.06 0.35 -8.66
N ILE A 67 5.95 -0.39 -8.72
CA ILE A 67 5.31 -0.85 -9.96
C ILE A 67 3.93 -0.23 -10.06
N GLU A 68 3.63 0.36 -11.21
CA GLU A 68 2.32 0.93 -11.54
C GLU A 68 2.05 0.77 -13.03
N ILE A 69 0.80 0.39 -13.37
CA ILE A 69 0.38 0.13 -14.75
C ILE A 69 -0.07 1.40 -15.47
N GLN A 70 -0.47 2.43 -14.74
CA GLN A 70 -0.98 3.67 -15.31
C GLN A 70 0.17 4.65 -15.57
N GLU A 71 0.49 4.91 -16.83
CA GLU A 71 1.59 5.80 -17.23
C GLU A 71 1.50 7.19 -16.60
N GLN A 72 0.29 7.73 -16.50
CA GLN A 72 0.05 9.04 -15.90
C GLN A 72 0.48 9.07 -14.43
N LEU A 73 0.15 8.03 -13.64
CA LEU A 73 0.52 7.94 -12.22
C LEU A 73 2.03 7.74 -12.07
N VAL A 74 2.65 6.91 -12.93
CA VAL A 74 4.12 6.76 -12.98
C VAL A 74 4.81 8.10 -13.25
N SER A 75 4.31 8.88 -14.21
CA SER A 75 4.84 10.22 -14.50
C SER A 75 4.73 11.16 -13.29
N MET A 76 3.58 11.14 -12.60
CA MET A 76 3.37 11.92 -11.37
C MET A 76 4.35 11.51 -10.26
N ALA A 77 4.53 10.20 -10.05
CA ALA A 77 5.47 9.67 -9.06
C ALA A 77 6.91 10.12 -9.35
N ARG A 78 7.40 9.95 -10.57
CA ARG A 78 8.75 10.35 -10.97
C ARG A 78 8.99 11.84 -10.77
N ARG A 79 8.01 12.68 -11.08
CA ARG A 79 8.08 14.13 -10.84
C ARG A 79 8.10 14.45 -9.33
N SER A 80 7.30 13.75 -8.53
CA SER A 80 7.30 13.88 -7.07
C SER A 80 8.64 13.47 -6.47
N PHE A 81 9.25 12.39 -6.96
CA PHE A 81 10.58 11.95 -6.52
C PHE A 81 11.65 13.01 -6.82
N LYS A 82 11.62 13.58 -8.03
CA LYS A 82 12.53 14.67 -8.43
C LYS A 82 12.35 15.92 -7.56
N LEU A 83 11.11 16.30 -7.24
CA LEU A 83 10.82 17.47 -6.39
C LEU A 83 11.32 17.31 -4.95
N ASN A 84 11.61 16.08 -4.52
CA ASN A 84 12.13 15.76 -3.19
C ASN A 84 13.61 15.34 -3.22
N ASP A 85 14.30 15.51 -4.36
CA ASP A 85 15.70 15.10 -4.57
C ASP A 85 15.93 13.60 -4.24
N LEU A 86 14.94 12.74 -4.56
CA LEU A 86 14.95 11.30 -4.30
C LEU A 86 15.01 10.43 -5.55
N ASN A 87 15.20 11.03 -6.72
CA ASN A 87 15.23 10.31 -8.02
C ASN A 87 16.39 9.30 -8.13
N ASP A 88 17.46 9.44 -7.36
CA ASP A 88 18.56 8.47 -7.31
C ASP A 88 18.27 7.28 -6.39
N ARG A 89 17.22 7.37 -5.57
CA ARG A 89 16.83 6.35 -4.59
C ARG A 89 15.48 5.71 -4.87
N LEU A 90 14.57 6.44 -5.52
CA LEU A 90 13.23 5.97 -5.82
C LEU A 90 13.07 5.75 -7.32
N THR A 91 12.64 4.55 -7.68
CA THR A 91 12.41 4.17 -9.08
C THR A 91 10.97 3.73 -9.27
N MET A 92 10.31 4.23 -10.32
CA MET A 92 8.98 3.76 -10.74
C MET A 92 9.07 3.00 -12.07
N HIS A 93 8.58 1.78 -12.07
CA HIS A 93 8.43 0.95 -13.24
C HIS A 93 7.00 1.06 -13.79
N HIS A 94 6.88 1.47 -15.06
CA HIS A 94 5.61 1.45 -15.78
C HIS A 94 5.43 0.06 -16.37
N MET A 95 4.63 -0.79 -15.72
CA MET A 95 4.42 -2.17 -16.15
C MET A 95 3.19 -2.81 -15.49
N ASP A 96 2.67 -3.87 -16.11
CA ASP A 96 1.69 -4.75 -15.49
C ASP A 96 2.37 -5.67 -14.46
N LEU A 97 1.70 -5.94 -13.32
CA LEU A 97 2.18 -6.91 -12.33
C LEU A 97 2.40 -8.32 -12.92
N LYS A 98 1.67 -8.68 -13.96
CA LYS A 98 1.80 -9.97 -14.65
C LYS A 98 3.16 -10.13 -15.34
N ASP A 99 3.83 -9.01 -15.65
CA ASP A 99 5.15 -9.02 -16.31
C ASP A 99 6.31 -9.12 -15.29
N VAL A 100 6.01 -9.13 -13.98
CA VAL A 100 7.02 -9.23 -12.91
C VAL A 100 7.92 -10.44 -13.08
N TYR A 101 7.37 -11.57 -13.51
CA TYR A 101 8.10 -12.83 -13.70
C TYR A 101 9.13 -12.78 -14.83
N GLN A 102 8.95 -11.90 -15.80
CA GLN A 102 9.85 -11.72 -16.95
C GLN A 102 10.87 -10.61 -16.70
N THR A 103 10.49 -9.61 -15.89
CA THR A 103 11.27 -8.39 -15.68
C THR A 103 12.21 -8.50 -14.48
N PHE A 104 11.77 -9.16 -13.40
CA PHE A 104 12.55 -9.26 -12.16
C PHE A 104 12.94 -10.71 -11.88
N GLN A 105 14.19 -10.89 -11.47
CA GLN A 105 14.63 -12.18 -10.95
C GLN A 105 13.89 -12.50 -9.63
N PRO A 106 13.61 -13.77 -9.35
CA PRO A 106 12.95 -14.14 -8.11
C PRO A 106 13.80 -13.82 -6.86
N ALA A 107 13.13 -13.65 -5.72
CA ALA A 107 13.77 -13.55 -4.41
C ALA A 107 14.81 -12.41 -4.29
N GLN A 108 14.49 -11.22 -4.80
CA GLN A 108 15.40 -10.07 -4.72
C GLN A 108 15.07 -9.12 -3.56
N TYR A 109 13.82 -9.08 -3.07
CA TYR A 109 13.34 -8.10 -2.10
C TYR A 109 13.15 -8.73 -0.74
N THR A 110 13.35 -7.93 0.31
CA THR A 110 13.13 -8.33 1.70
C THR A 110 11.82 -7.78 2.26
N LEU A 111 11.30 -6.74 1.62
CA LEU A 111 10.04 -6.10 1.94
C LEU A 111 9.28 -5.77 0.64
N VAL A 112 8.02 -6.21 0.59
CA VAL A 112 7.08 -5.81 -0.47
C VAL A 112 5.87 -5.19 0.19
N THR A 113 5.43 -4.03 -0.30
CA THR A 113 4.18 -3.37 0.12
C THR A 113 3.16 -3.43 -1.00
N CYS A 114 1.87 -3.37 -0.66
CA CYS A 114 0.80 -3.31 -1.64
C CYS A 114 -0.44 -2.60 -1.09
N ASN A 115 -0.90 -1.58 -1.79
CA ASN A 115 -2.22 -0.99 -1.64
C ASN A 115 -3.00 -1.25 -2.94
N PRO A 116 -3.63 -2.43 -3.09
CA PRO A 116 -4.28 -2.80 -4.34
C PRO A 116 -5.51 -1.93 -4.61
N PRO A 117 -5.94 -1.77 -5.86
CA PRO A 117 -7.19 -1.09 -6.17
C PRO A 117 -8.37 -1.87 -5.56
N TYR A 118 -9.26 -1.17 -4.83
CA TYR A 118 -10.46 -1.77 -4.23
C TYR A 118 -11.64 -1.58 -5.15
N PHE A 119 -12.18 -2.67 -5.68
CA PHE A 119 -13.42 -2.61 -6.43
C PHE A 119 -14.57 -3.04 -5.55
N LYS A 120 -15.53 -2.13 -5.35
CA LYS A 120 -16.84 -2.48 -4.85
C LYS A 120 -17.59 -3.14 -5.99
N MET A 121 -17.97 -4.40 -5.87
CA MET A 121 -19.04 -4.96 -6.67
C MET A 121 -20.34 -4.26 -6.26
N ASN A 122 -20.61 -3.08 -6.82
CA ASN A 122 -21.90 -2.43 -6.66
C ASN A 122 -22.93 -3.21 -7.46
N GLN A 123 -23.83 -3.89 -6.76
CA GLN A 123 -24.99 -4.60 -7.32
C GLN A 123 -26.05 -3.66 -7.93
N ASN A 124 -25.83 -2.36 -8.02
CA ASN A 124 -26.79 -1.40 -8.56
C ASN A 124 -26.32 -0.82 -9.90
N HIS A 125 -26.97 -1.30 -10.95
CA HIS A 125 -26.83 -0.97 -12.37
C HIS A 125 -27.24 0.46 -12.73
N GLN A 126 -26.59 1.53 -12.28
CA GLN A 126 -26.97 2.88 -12.72
C GLN A 126 -25.89 3.70 -13.44
N HIS A 127 -24.63 3.24 -13.57
CA HIS A 127 -23.62 3.95 -14.35
C HIS A 127 -22.75 3.02 -15.19
N GLN A 128 -23.25 2.62 -16.36
CA GLN A 128 -22.55 1.72 -17.30
C GLN A 128 -21.14 2.25 -17.71
N LYS A 129 -20.91 3.56 -17.74
CA LYS A 129 -19.60 4.13 -18.11
C LYS A 129 -18.56 3.98 -16.99
N GLU A 130 -18.96 4.08 -15.72
CA GLU A 130 -18.07 3.82 -14.58
C GLU A 130 -17.85 2.32 -14.40
N ALA A 131 -18.87 1.49 -14.57
CA ALA A 131 -18.74 0.04 -14.55
C ALA A 131 -17.75 -0.48 -15.60
N HIS A 132 -17.68 0.12 -16.79
CA HIS A 132 -16.68 -0.23 -17.81
C HIS A 132 -15.26 0.21 -17.45
N LYS A 133 -15.06 1.34 -16.76
CA LYS A 133 -13.76 1.71 -16.21
C LYS A 133 -13.36 0.76 -15.08
N ILE A 134 -14.29 0.47 -14.17
CA ILE A 134 -14.11 -0.45 -13.04
C ILE A 134 -13.79 -1.87 -13.54
N ALA A 135 -14.57 -2.41 -14.49
CA ALA A 135 -14.32 -3.72 -15.06
C ALA A 135 -12.95 -3.84 -15.76
N ARG A 136 -12.47 -2.77 -16.40
CA ARG A 136 -11.10 -2.76 -16.95
C ARG A 136 -10.02 -2.83 -15.88
N HIS A 137 -10.24 -2.22 -14.71
CA HIS A 137 -9.28 -2.29 -13.60
C HIS A 137 -9.31 -3.64 -12.87
N GLU A 138 -10.50 -4.26 -12.70
CA GLU A 138 -10.61 -5.63 -12.16
C GLU A 138 -9.92 -6.68 -13.03
N ILE A 139 -9.88 -6.46 -14.35
CA ILE A 139 -9.18 -7.33 -15.30
C ILE A 139 -7.65 -7.15 -15.16
N MET A 140 -7.17 -6.01 -14.63
CA MET A 140 -5.76 -5.65 -14.65
C MET A 140 -4.97 -6.08 -13.41
N CYS A 141 -5.58 -6.17 -12.23
CA CYS A 141 -4.91 -6.65 -11.01
C CYS A 141 -5.93 -7.09 -9.95
N ASN A 142 -5.90 -8.35 -9.56
CA ASN A 142 -6.69 -8.88 -8.46
C ASN A 142 -5.81 -9.21 -7.25
N LEU A 143 -6.43 -9.53 -6.11
CA LEU A 143 -5.72 -9.87 -4.87
C LEU A 143 -4.70 -10.99 -5.06
N LYS A 144 -5.05 -12.03 -5.84
CA LYS A 144 -4.18 -13.15 -6.13
C LYS A 144 -2.96 -12.71 -6.93
N ASP A 145 -3.12 -11.88 -7.97
CA ASP A 145 -2.00 -11.36 -8.78
C ASP A 145 -1.01 -10.59 -7.91
N CYS A 146 -1.49 -9.75 -6.98
CA CYS A 146 -0.63 -9.01 -6.04
C CYS A 146 0.18 -9.94 -5.15
N ILE A 147 -0.46 -10.97 -4.59
CA ILE A 147 0.17 -11.92 -3.67
C ILE A 147 1.19 -12.81 -4.42
N GLU A 148 0.86 -13.27 -5.61
CA GLU A 148 1.77 -14.07 -6.44
C GLU A 148 2.98 -13.25 -6.88
N ALA A 149 2.80 -11.98 -7.31
CA ALA A 149 3.90 -11.07 -7.63
C ALA A 149 4.79 -10.83 -6.39
N ALA A 150 4.19 -10.56 -5.24
CA ALA A 150 4.93 -10.41 -3.97
C ALA A 150 5.73 -11.67 -3.62
N ARG A 151 5.12 -12.86 -3.76
CA ARG A 151 5.79 -14.14 -3.52
C ARG A 151 7.01 -14.35 -4.43
N HIS A 152 6.88 -13.99 -5.71
CA HIS A 152 7.99 -14.07 -6.66
C HIS A 152 9.15 -13.15 -6.25
N LEU A 153 8.86 -11.92 -5.93
CA LEU A 153 9.83 -10.88 -5.60
C LEU A 153 10.53 -11.11 -4.26
N LEU A 154 9.82 -11.63 -3.26
CA LEU A 154 10.32 -11.80 -1.90
C LEU A 154 11.34 -12.92 -1.79
N LYS A 155 12.41 -12.67 -1.01
CA LYS A 155 13.29 -13.70 -0.45
C LYS A 155 12.54 -14.58 0.54
N GLU A 156 13.05 -15.77 0.82
CA GLU A 156 12.57 -16.56 1.96
C GLU A 156 12.73 -15.77 3.27
N GLY A 157 11.69 -15.79 4.10
CA GLY A 157 11.60 -14.95 5.30
C GLY A 157 11.31 -13.48 5.04
N GLY A 158 11.20 -13.04 3.77
CA GLY A 158 10.83 -11.68 3.40
C GLY A 158 9.40 -11.34 3.80
N ARG A 159 9.14 -10.05 4.02
CA ARG A 159 7.87 -9.53 4.55
C ARG A 159 7.02 -8.94 3.42
N PHE A 160 5.74 -9.25 3.46
CA PHE A 160 4.70 -8.64 2.64
C PHE A 160 3.74 -7.86 3.52
N ILE A 161 3.54 -6.58 3.26
CA ILE A 161 2.60 -5.75 4.02
C ILE A 161 1.57 -5.19 3.07
N MET A 162 0.30 -5.44 3.38
CA MET A 162 -0.83 -5.05 2.53
C MET A 162 -1.87 -4.32 3.36
N VAL A 163 -2.43 -3.25 2.81
CA VAL A 163 -3.66 -2.64 3.31
C VAL A 163 -4.84 -3.14 2.48
N HIS A 164 -5.97 -3.39 3.10
CA HIS A 164 -7.20 -3.81 2.41
C HIS A 164 -8.46 -3.44 3.21
N ARG A 165 -9.63 -3.60 2.60
CA ARG A 165 -10.92 -3.44 3.30
C ARG A 165 -11.11 -4.57 4.31
N ALA A 166 -11.63 -4.23 5.51
CA ALA A 166 -11.84 -5.22 6.58
C ALA A 166 -12.84 -6.32 6.20
N GLU A 167 -13.85 -6.01 5.37
CA GLU A 167 -14.82 -6.99 4.85
C GLU A 167 -14.18 -8.12 4.02
N ARG A 168 -12.95 -7.90 3.51
CA ARG A 168 -12.19 -8.89 2.73
C ARG A 168 -11.14 -9.63 3.54
N LEU A 169 -11.16 -9.50 4.88
CA LEU A 169 -10.15 -10.12 5.75
C LEU A 169 -9.94 -11.60 5.48
N MET A 170 -11.05 -12.37 5.38
CA MET A 170 -10.93 -13.82 5.15
C MET A 170 -10.33 -14.14 3.79
N ASP A 171 -10.69 -13.40 2.75
CA ASP A 171 -10.11 -13.58 1.41
C ASP A 171 -8.61 -13.27 1.44
N VAL A 172 -8.21 -12.15 2.06
CA VAL A 172 -6.80 -11.76 2.18
C VAL A 172 -5.98 -12.82 2.91
N LEU A 173 -6.44 -13.30 4.07
CA LEU A 173 -5.72 -14.33 4.84
C LEU A 173 -5.63 -15.66 4.06
N THR A 174 -6.70 -16.04 3.37
CA THR A 174 -6.77 -17.26 2.57
C THR A 174 -5.80 -17.19 1.39
N GLU A 175 -5.84 -16.11 0.62
CA GLU A 175 -4.97 -15.93 -0.54
C GLU A 175 -3.49 -15.80 -0.14
N LEU A 176 -3.18 -15.13 0.97
CA LEU A 176 -1.81 -15.08 1.50
C LEU A 176 -1.27 -16.49 1.78
N ARG A 177 -2.05 -17.35 2.45
CA ARG A 177 -1.64 -18.73 2.74
C ARG A 177 -1.52 -19.59 1.48
N HIS A 178 -2.45 -19.45 0.51
CA HIS A 178 -2.34 -20.09 -0.81
C HIS A 178 -1.05 -19.65 -1.53
N GLY A 179 -0.69 -18.37 -1.45
CA GLY A 179 0.54 -17.82 -1.98
C GLY A 179 1.80 -18.14 -1.16
N LYS A 180 1.72 -19.01 -0.12
CA LYS A 180 2.84 -19.36 0.77
C LYS A 180 3.48 -18.13 1.47
N ILE A 181 2.68 -17.11 1.72
CA ILE A 181 2.99 -15.97 2.56
C ILE A 181 2.14 -16.13 3.82
N GLU A 182 2.76 -16.62 4.91
CA GLU A 182 2.02 -16.85 6.16
C GLU A 182 1.71 -15.53 6.85
N PRO A 183 0.43 -15.21 7.16
CA PRO A 183 0.05 -14.01 7.92
C PRO A 183 0.70 -14.03 9.31
N LYS A 184 1.35 -12.94 9.70
CA LYS A 184 2.10 -12.81 10.95
C LYS A 184 1.58 -11.74 11.89
N ALA A 185 1.04 -10.65 11.33
CA ALA A 185 0.43 -9.63 12.14
C ALA A 185 -0.78 -9.01 11.43
N LEU A 186 -1.78 -8.60 12.20
CA LEU A 186 -3.00 -7.94 11.74
C LEU A 186 -3.25 -6.69 12.59
N THR A 187 -3.40 -5.55 11.94
CA THR A 187 -3.89 -4.31 12.55
C THR A 187 -5.28 -4.01 11.99
N LEU A 188 -6.27 -3.85 12.87
CA LEU A 188 -7.61 -3.42 12.54
C LEU A 188 -7.69 -1.90 12.66
N VAL A 189 -8.23 -1.22 11.65
CA VAL A 189 -8.38 0.23 11.64
C VAL A 189 -9.87 0.60 11.66
N TYR A 190 -10.23 1.41 12.63
CA TYR A 190 -11.58 1.86 12.90
C TYR A 190 -11.69 3.37 12.63
N SER A 191 -12.85 3.81 12.13
CA SER A 191 -13.11 5.25 12.07
C SER A 191 -13.27 5.85 13.46
N LYS A 192 -14.04 5.18 14.34
CA LYS A 192 -14.29 5.53 15.76
C LYS A 192 -14.48 4.27 16.58
N HIS A 193 -14.46 4.39 17.91
CA HIS A 193 -14.64 3.26 18.84
C HIS A 193 -15.97 2.52 18.68
N ASP A 194 -17.03 3.23 18.31
CA ASP A 194 -18.39 2.70 18.15
C ASP A 194 -18.71 2.19 16.75
N LYS A 195 -17.74 2.20 15.83
CA LYS A 195 -17.91 1.78 14.44
C LYS A 195 -17.17 0.46 14.18
N PRO A 196 -17.64 -0.35 13.22
CA PRO A 196 -16.90 -1.53 12.80
C PRO A 196 -15.56 -1.15 12.14
N ALA A 197 -14.60 -2.07 12.16
CA ALA A 197 -13.35 -1.91 11.42
C ALA A 197 -13.65 -1.74 9.92
N GLN A 198 -12.99 -0.77 9.29
CA GLN A 198 -13.17 -0.47 7.86
C GLN A 198 -11.98 -0.93 7.02
N THR A 199 -10.79 -0.87 7.60
CA THR A 199 -9.53 -1.15 6.95
C THR A 199 -8.72 -2.12 7.80
N ILE A 200 -7.95 -2.96 7.13
CA ILE A 200 -6.97 -3.85 7.74
C ILE A 200 -5.59 -3.60 7.16
N VAL A 201 -4.56 -3.73 7.99
CA VAL A 201 -3.18 -3.85 7.54
C VAL A 201 -2.67 -5.21 7.99
N VAL A 202 -2.29 -6.03 7.01
CA VAL A 202 -1.80 -7.41 7.25
C VAL A 202 -0.33 -7.48 6.89
N GLU A 203 0.48 -7.99 7.81
CA GLU A 203 1.86 -8.37 7.54
C GLU A 203 1.93 -9.89 7.40
N GLY A 204 2.48 -10.37 6.30
CA GLY A 204 2.79 -11.77 6.04
C GLY A 204 4.29 -11.99 5.85
N ARG A 205 4.72 -13.25 6.00
CA ARG A 205 6.10 -13.66 5.78
C ARG A 205 6.17 -14.85 4.82
N LYS A 206 6.95 -14.73 3.75
CA LYS A 206 7.18 -15.83 2.82
C LYS A 206 7.90 -16.97 3.53
N GLY A 207 7.35 -18.19 3.44
CA GLY A 207 7.89 -19.37 4.13
C GLY A 207 7.82 -19.29 5.67
N GLY A 208 6.98 -18.40 6.23
CA GLY A 208 6.82 -18.23 7.67
C GLY A 208 6.09 -19.41 8.33
N ASN A 209 6.40 -19.66 9.60
CA ASN A 209 5.64 -20.59 10.43
C ASN A 209 4.28 -20.00 10.81
N GLN A 210 3.31 -20.85 11.14
CA GLN A 210 1.98 -20.45 11.62
C GLN A 210 2.05 -19.55 12.87
N GLY A 211 1.00 -18.77 13.07
CA GLY A 211 0.83 -17.87 14.22
C GLY A 211 0.63 -16.42 13.75
N LEU A 212 -0.55 -15.88 14.07
CA LEU A 212 -0.99 -14.52 13.75
C LEU A 212 -1.08 -13.73 15.06
N ASP A 213 -0.35 -12.61 15.12
CA ASP A 213 -0.45 -11.61 16.17
C ASP A 213 -1.49 -10.54 15.77
N ILE A 214 -2.49 -10.32 16.63
CA ILE A 214 -3.45 -9.25 16.44
C ILE A 214 -2.97 -8.06 17.26
N ARG A 215 -2.48 -7.04 16.56
CA ARG A 215 -1.95 -5.81 17.16
C ARG A 215 -3.07 -4.94 17.73
N ASN A 216 -2.70 -3.98 18.57
CA ASN A 216 -3.64 -2.97 19.06
C ASN A 216 -4.36 -2.31 17.89
N PRO A 217 -5.68 -2.08 18.00
CA PRO A 217 -6.44 -1.42 16.95
C PRO A 217 -5.99 0.03 16.80
N LEU A 218 -6.11 0.58 15.59
CA LEU A 218 -5.90 1.99 15.31
C LEU A 218 -7.25 2.67 15.11
N TYR A 219 -7.46 3.81 15.77
CA TYR A 219 -8.65 4.63 15.62
C TYR A 219 -8.30 5.93 14.88
N ILE A 220 -9.09 6.27 13.84
CA ILE A 220 -8.83 7.48 13.05
C ILE A 220 -9.24 8.73 13.82
N TYR A 221 -10.42 8.69 14.45
CA TYR A 221 -11.00 9.83 15.16
C TYR A 221 -11.30 9.51 16.61
N ASN A 222 -11.11 10.51 17.45
CA ASN A 222 -11.63 10.56 18.82
C ASN A 222 -13.18 10.70 18.82
N GLU A 223 -13.79 10.59 19.99
CA GLU A 223 -15.24 10.76 20.15
C GLU A 223 -15.73 12.15 19.70
N ASP A 224 -14.93 13.19 19.96
CA ASP A 224 -15.21 14.57 19.57
C ASP A 224 -15.04 14.85 18.05
N GLY A 225 -14.60 13.85 17.26
CA GLY A 225 -14.36 13.96 15.82
C GLY A 225 -13.01 14.53 15.44
N SER A 226 -12.13 14.86 16.38
CA SER A 226 -10.74 15.19 16.13
C SER A 226 -9.93 13.93 15.73
N TYR A 227 -8.79 14.09 15.06
CA TYR A 227 -7.89 12.95 14.82
C TYR A 227 -7.33 12.41 16.14
N SER A 228 -7.27 11.08 16.25
CA SER A 228 -6.57 10.41 17.34
C SER A 228 -5.08 10.78 17.37
N ASP A 229 -4.39 10.51 18.47
CA ASP A 229 -2.97 10.79 18.55
C ASP A 229 -2.15 9.88 17.63
N GLU A 230 -2.59 8.62 17.45
CA GLU A 230 -2.03 7.70 16.45
C GLU A 230 -2.19 8.27 15.03
N MET A 231 -3.38 8.78 14.71
CA MET A 231 -3.62 9.34 13.38
C MET A 231 -2.91 10.67 13.15
N LYS A 232 -2.69 11.47 14.20
CA LYS A 232 -1.79 12.62 14.14
C LYS A 232 -0.36 12.16 13.82
N GLY A 233 0.10 11.05 14.42
CA GLY A 233 1.37 10.42 14.07
C GLY A 233 1.45 10.00 12.59
N VAL A 234 0.36 9.48 12.02
CA VAL A 234 0.28 9.13 10.60
C VAL A 234 0.43 10.35 9.70
N TYR A 235 -0.15 11.50 10.07
CA TYR A 235 -0.13 12.73 9.27
C TYR A 235 1.07 13.65 9.53
N TYR A 236 1.60 13.64 10.76
CA TYR A 236 2.56 14.65 11.23
C TYR A 236 3.85 14.05 11.82
N GLY A 237 3.89 12.71 12.05
CA GLY A 237 4.97 11.92 12.67
C GLY A 237 6.19 11.70 11.94
#